data_8360b6672945a449d3a9a2fecbe19757
#
_entry.id   8360b6672945a449d3a9a2fecbe19757
#
_cell.length_a   1.000
_cell.length_b   1.000
_cell.length_c   1.000
_cell.angle_alpha   90.00
_cell.angle_beta   90.00
_cell.angle_gamma   90.00
#
_symmetry.space_group_name_H-M   'P 1'
#
loop_
_entity.id
_entity.type
_entity.pdbx_description
1 polymer ?
#
loop_
_entity_poly.entity_id
_entity_poly.type
_entity_poly.pdbx_seq_one_letter_code
_entity_poly.pdbx_strand_id
1 'polypeptide(L)'
;MLAMGADSSFAPALPGYDFEFPRDHGAHDEYQTEWWYYTGQLEADDGRRYGFEVTFFRVGIVPPSARRLAAGEPASKLPALRGDERPAGNPWDLHDLSLAHFAITDVKSKDFRYYEKLNRTSPFTASQAAGHLDVFNEGWRAVTMPDGAWRLVAAAGGDAIDLTLRSHKAPAVHGQNGVSIKAAGVGGASHYYSMTRLEVSGIVDGRRCHGLAWMDHEFGSSRLRENQAGWDWFSIQLDNDTELMLYQIRRRDGTPDLTSSGSLITSDGSVIHLGHDQMRVQPLARWKSPKSGATYPMGWRVSVPSLQIAVTLQPLLNQQELVTRESTRVTYWEGAVSVSGSFDNVAVRGQGYVEMTGYDRPLGALR
;
A
#
# COMPACT_ATOMS: atom_id res chain seq x y z
N MET A 1 21.61 -35.92 -13.39
CA MET A 1 21.57 -34.44 -13.48
C MET A 1 20.19 -34.06 -14.01
N LEU A 2 19.22 -33.97 -13.12
CA LEU A 2 17.85 -33.58 -13.45
C LEU A 2 17.86 -32.06 -13.65
N ALA A 3 17.52 -31.62 -14.86
CA ALA A 3 17.23 -30.23 -15.17
C ALA A 3 16.04 -29.81 -14.30
N MET A 4 16.29 -29.05 -13.24
CA MET A 4 15.24 -28.35 -12.50
C MET A 4 14.64 -27.33 -13.48
N GLY A 5 13.44 -27.61 -13.94
CA GLY A 5 12.70 -26.71 -14.82
C GLY A 5 12.50 -25.34 -14.16
N ALA A 6 12.77 -24.30 -14.91
CA ALA A 6 12.70 -22.90 -14.52
C ALA A 6 11.31 -22.39 -14.17
N ASP A 7 10.26 -23.25 -14.12
CA ASP A 7 8.85 -22.84 -14.16
C ASP A 7 8.05 -23.02 -12.86
N SER A 8 8.70 -23.22 -11.72
CA SER A 8 7.99 -23.43 -10.44
C SER A 8 8.07 -22.26 -9.46
N SER A 9 8.51 -21.09 -9.88
CA SER A 9 8.64 -19.89 -9.04
C SER A 9 7.71 -18.77 -9.49
N PHE A 10 7.37 -17.87 -8.55
CA PHE A 10 6.70 -16.62 -8.87
C PHE A 10 7.58 -15.71 -9.72
N ALA A 11 6.96 -14.91 -10.59
CA ALA A 11 7.66 -13.98 -11.47
C ALA A 11 8.35 -12.85 -10.68
N PRO A 12 9.58 -12.49 -10.99
CA PRO A 12 10.18 -11.26 -10.48
C PRO A 12 9.60 -10.03 -11.22
N ALA A 13 9.44 -8.90 -10.52
CA ALA A 13 9.18 -7.64 -11.18
C ALA A 13 10.44 -7.18 -11.94
N LEU A 14 10.30 -7.03 -13.25
CA LEU A 14 11.40 -6.67 -14.17
C LEU A 14 11.09 -5.36 -14.90
N PRO A 15 12.11 -4.57 -15.30
CA PRO A 15 11.92 -3.39 -16.13
C PRO A 15 11.19 -3.70 -17.45
N GLY A 16 10.39 -2.73 -17.95
CA GLY A 16 9.64 -2.87 -19.19
C GLY A 16 8.21 -3.34 -19.02
N TYR A 17 7.68 -3.30 -17.79
CA TYR A 17 6.25 -3.53 -17.56
C TYR A 17 5.44 -2.29 -17.98
N ASP A 18 4.50 -2.50 -18.90
CA ASP A 18 3.59 -1.47 -19.37
C ASP A 18 2.25 -1.60 -18.64
N PHE A 19 1.95 -0.63 -17.81
CA PHE A 19 0.67 -0.57 -17.09
C PHE A 19 -0.47 -0.26 -18.07
N GLU A 20 -1.55 -1.02 -17.97
CA GLU A 20 -2.78 -0.84 -18.74
C GLU A 20 -3.97 -0.71 -17.79
N PHE A 21 -4.65 0.42 -17.80
CA PHE A 21 -5.82 0.66 -16.96
C PHE A 21 -7.11 0.56 -17.79
N PRO A 22 -8.18 -0.08 -17.27
CA PRO A 22 -8.38 -0.53 -15.86
C PRO A 22 -7.83 -1.92 -15.54
N ARG A 23 -7.18 -2.64 -16.46
CA ARG A 23 -6.69 -4.02 -16.26
C ARG A 23 -5.87 -4.15 -14.98
N ASP A 24 -4.89 -3.29 -14.80
CA ASP A 24 -3.91 -3.39 -13.71
C ASP A 24 -4.43 -2.82 -12.37
N HIS A 25 -5.73 -2.54 -12.26
CA HIS A 25 -6.40 -2.41 -10.97
C HIS A 25 -6.77 -3.78 -10.36
N GLY A 26 -6.75 -4.83 -11.15
CA GLY A 26 -7.04 -6.21 -10.75
C GLY A 26 -5.83 -6.96 -10.21
N ALA A 27 -6.01 -8.25 -9.95
CA ALA A 27 -4.98 -9.12 -9.38
C ALA A 27 -3.95 -9.60 -10.42
N HIS A 28 -2.72 -9.81 -9.96
CA HIS A 28 -1.55 -10.26 -10.71
C HIS A 28 -1.01 -11.56 -10.08
N ASP A 29 -1.69 -12.67 -10.35
CA ASP A 29 -1.43 -13.96 -9.71
C ASP A 29 -0.02 -14.54 -9.97
N GLU A 30 0.69 -14.06 -10.99
CA GLU A 30 2.06 -14.43 -11.31
C GLU A 30 3.09 -13.92 -10.30
N TYR A 31 2.76 -12.89 -9.52
CA TYR A 31 3.62 -12.37 -8.47
C TYR A 31 3.26 -12.96 -7.10
N GLN A 32 4.25 -13.02 -6.20
CA GLN A 32 4.06 -13.67 -4.89
C GLN A 32 3.28 -12.81 -3.91
N THR A 33 3.50 -11.50 -3.91
CA THR A 33 2.86 -10.57 -2.98
C THR A 33 2.23 -9.43 -3.74
N GLU A 34 1.06 -9.02 -3.27
CA GLU A 34 0.29 -7.95 -3.87
C GLU A 34 -0.57 -7.31 -2.81
N TRP A 35 -0.73 -5.98 -2.85
CA TRP A 35 -1.62 -5.27 -1.94
C TRP A 35 -2.30 -4.08 -2.59
N TRP A 36 -3.54 -3.84 -2.15
CA TRP A 36 -4.36 -2.67 -2.43
C TRP A 36 -4.52 -1.93 -1.10
N TYR A 37 -3.82 -0.83 -0.96
CA TYR A 37 -3.72 -0.06 0.27
C TYR A 37 -4.43 1.27 0.11
N TYR A 38 -5.42 1.54 0.95
CA TYR A 38 -6.22 2.76 0.95
C TYR A 38 -6.03 3.49 2.25
N THR A 39 -5.70 4.79 2.18
CA THR A 39 -5.64 5.66 3.34
C THR A 39 -6.30 6.99 3.04
N GLY A 40 -6.79 7.68 4.07
CA GLY A 40 -7.39 9.00 3.85
C GLY A 40 -7.75 9.72 5.13
N GLN A 41 -8.13 10.97 4.95
CA GLN A 41 -8.67 11.81 6.01
C GLN A 41 -10.02 12.36 5.57
N LEU A 42 -10.98 12.26 6.47
CA LEU A 42 -12.37 12.60 6.22
C LEU A 42 -12.86 13.57 7.30
N GLU A 43 -13.74 14.48 6.89
CA GLU A 43 -14.47 15.37 7.78
C GLU A 43 -15.96 15.06 7.68
N ALA A 44 -16.60 14.88 8.83
CA ALA A 44 -18.02 14.68 8.93
C ALA A 44 -18.77 16.03 8.95
N ASP A 45 -20.06 16.02 8.58
CA ASP A 45 -20.94 17.21 8.58
C ASP A 45 -21.02 17.89 9.96
N ASP A 46 -20.72 17.16 11.04
CA ASP A 46 -20.65 17.68 12.42
C ASP A 46 -19.26 18.24 12.82
N GLY A 47 -18.32 18.33 11.86
CA GLY A 47 -16.94 18.81 12.06
C GLY A 47 -16.00 17.78 12.71
N ARG A 48 -16.43 16.52 12.87
CA ARG A 48 -15.58 15.45 13.39
C ARG A 48 -14.64 14.99 12.28
N ARG A 49 -13.37 14.77 12.63
CA ARG A 49 -12.34 14.36 11.68
C ARG A 49 -11.92 12.90 11.93
N TYR A 50 -11.76 12.16 10.86
CA TYR A 50 -11.33 10.78 10.85
C TYR A 50 -10.10 10.58 9.98
N GLY A 51 -9.20 9.68 10.41
CA GLY A 51 -8.25 9.01 9.53
C GLY A 51 -8.72 7.58 9.31
N PHE A 52 -8.45 7.00 8.17
CA PHE A 52 -8.71 5.58 7.92
C PHE A 52 -7.59 4.93 7.12
N GLU A 53 -7.42 3.65 7.31
CA GLU A 53 -6.63 2.73 6.49
C GLU A 53 -7.47 1.49 6.20
N VAL A 54 -7.45 1.02 4.95
CA VAL A 54 -7.94 -0.31 4.57
C VAL A 54 -6.94 -0.91 3.61
N THR A 55 -6.40 -2.06 3.97
CA THR A 55 -5.48 -2.79 3.11
C THR A 55 -5.98 -4.20 2.84
N PHE A 56 -5.91 -4.60 1.59
CA PHE A 56 -6.08 -5.99 1.16
C PHE A 56 -4.73 -6.50 0.69
N PHE A 57 -4.34 -7.69 1.17
CA PHE A 57 -3.12 -8.35 0.77
C PHE A 57 -3.44 -9.69 0.13
N ARG A 58 -2.70 -10.04 -0.91
CA ARG A 58 -2.61 -11.39 -1.45
C ARG A 58 -1.19 -11.90 -1.30
N VAL A 59 -1.06 -13.11 -0.76
CA VAL A 59 0.22 -13.82 -0.65
C VAL A 59 0.10 -15.16 -1.35
N GLY A 60 0.77 -15.30 -2.49
CA GLY A 60 0.85 -16.53 -3.25
C GLY A 60 1.65 -17.60 -2.51
N ILE A 61 1.06 -18.78 -2.35
CA ILE A 61 1.70 -19.96 -1.76
C ILE A 61 2.18 -20.89 -2.86
N VAL A 62 1.35 -21.10 -3.89
CA VAL A 62 1.64 -21.96 -5.02
C VAL A 62 1.61 -21.12 -6.30
N PRO A 63 2.74 -20.99 -7.03
CA PRO A 63 2.76 -20.20 -8.25
C PRO A 63 1.86 -20.82 -9.34
N PRO A 64 1.27 -20.01 -10.24
CA PRO A 64 0.35 -20.49 -11.28
C PRO A 64 0.92 -21.60 -12.17
N SER A 65 2.20 -21.53 -12.51
CA SER A 65 2.92 -22.58 -13.25
C SER A 65 2.87 -23.94 -12.55
N ALA A 66 3.10 -23.96 -11.23
CA ALA A 66 3.03 -25.20 -10.45
C ALA A 66 1.58 -25.75 -10.34
N ARG A 67 0.58 -24.86 -10.27
CA ARG A 67 -0.85 -25.23 -10.26
C ARG A 67 -1.24 -25.96 -11.55
N ARG A 68 -0.80 -25.47 -12.72
CA ARG A 68 -1.05 -26.07 -14.03
C ARG A 68 -0.36 -27.42 -14.19
N LEU A 69 0.89 -27.53 -13.75
CA LEU A 69 1.61 -28.83 -13.75
C LEU A 69 0.89 -29.88 -12.89
N ALA A 70 0.39 -29.49 -11.72
CA ALA A 70 -0.38 -30.38 -10.85
C ALA A 70 -1.73 -30.79 -11.47
N ALA A 71 -2.32 -29.94 -12.33
CA ALA A 71 -3.52 -30.25 -13.10
C ALA A 71 -3.25 -31.12 -14.35
N GLY A 72 -1.99 -31.52 -14.60
CA GLY A 72 -1.63 -32.44 -15.71
C GLY A 72 -1.34 -31.71 -17.03
N GLU A 73 -1.17 -30.40 -17.05
CA GLU A 73 -0.76 -29.67 -18.23
C GLU A 73 0.73 -29.88 -18.52
N PRO A 74 1.12 -30.25 -19.76
CA PRO A 74 2.53 -30.43 -20.08
C PRO A 74 3.28 -29.10 -20.07
N ALA A 75 4.46 -29.07 -19.45
CA ALA A 75 5.33 -27.89 -19.32
C ALA A 75 5.62 -27.17 -20.66
N SER A 76 5.57 -27.88 -21.79
CA SER A 76 5.79 -27.32 -23.14
C SER A 76 4.60 -26.48 -23.68
N LYS A 77 3.45 -26.51 -23.02
CA LYS A 77 2.25 -25.75 -23.41
C LYS A 77 1.96 -24.53 -22.52
N LEU A 78 2.84 -24.23 -21.56
CA LEU A 78 2.65 -23.10 -20.68
C LEU A 78 3.06 -21.79 -21.41
N PRO A 79 2.12 -20.96 -21.89
CA PRO A 79 2.46 -19.65 -22.43
C PRO A 79 2.93 -18.74 -21.30
N ALA A 80 3.63 -17.67 -21.66
CA ALA A 80 3.83 -16.54 -20.74
C ALA A 80 2.44 -16.07 -20.29
N LEU A 81 2.21 -16.06 -18.98
CA LEU A 81 0.90 -15.77 -18.40
C LEU A 81 0.43 -14.36 -18.77
N ARG A 82 -0.71 -14.27 -19.45
CA ARG A 82 -1.54 -13.08 -19.46
C ARG A 82 -2.62 -13.29 -18.38
N GLY A 83 -2.80 -12.29 -17.51
CA GLY A 83 -3.46 -12.37 -16.21
C GLY A 83 -4.96 -12.73 -16.15
N ASP A 84 -5.56 -13.31 -17.18
CA ASP A 84 -7.01 -13.54 -17.28
C ASP A 84 -7.43 -15.03 -17.26
N GLU A 85 -6.48 -15.96 -17.27
CA GLU A 85 -6.80 -17.41 -17.22
C GLU A 85 -6.50 -18.00 -15.83
N ARG A 86 -7.54 -18.12 -14.98
CA ARG A 86 -7.45 -18.94 -13.75
C ARG A 86 -7.50 -20.42 -14.14
N PRO A 87 -6.51 -21.24 -13.73
CA PRO A 87 -6.57 -22.68 -13.97
C PRO A 87 -7.78 -23.30 -13.27
N ALA A 88 -8.47 -24.22 -13.94
CA ALA A 88 -9.49 -25.05 -13.33
C ALA A 88 -8.83 -25.97 -12.29
N GLY A 89 -8.92 -25.63 -11.01
CA GLY A 89 -8.46 -26.41 -9.86
C GLY A 89 -9.59 -26.69 -8.90
N ASN A 90 -9.35 -27.55 -7.93
CA ASN A 90 -10.29 -27.74 -6.83
C ASN A 90 -10.42 -26.41 -6.08
N PRO A 91 -11.62 -25.80 -5.93
CA PRO A 91 -11.80 -24.52 -5.24
C PRO A 91 -11.41 -24.58 -3.74
N TRP A 92 -11.10 -25.77 -3.22
CA TRP A 92 -10.63 -26.00 -1.86
C TRP A 92 -9.09 -26.02 -1.73
N ASP A 93 -8.36 -26.04 -2.83
CA ASP A 93 -6.90 -26.01 -2.78
C ASP A 93 -6.39 -24.67 -2.26
N LEU A 94 -5.39 -24.71 -1.40
CA LEU A 94 -4.76 -23.52 -0.83
C LEU A 94 -3.69 -22.98 -1.79
N HIS A 95 -4.08 -22.02 -2.61
CA HIS A 95 -3.16 -21.40 -3.56
C HIS A 95 -2.63 -20.06 -3.10
N ASP A 96 -3.48 -19.29 -2.43
CA ASP A 96 -3.16 -17.96 -1.94
C ASP A 96 -3.79 -17.73 -0.56
N LEU A 97 -3.13 -16.91 0.24
CA LEU A 97 -3.69 -16.30 1.44
C LEU A 97 -4.14 -14.87 1.12
N SER A 98 -5.30 -14.52 1.64
CA SER A 98 -5.87 -13.18 1.57
C SER A 98 -5.96 -12.60 2.98
N LEU A 99 -5.25 -11.51 3.22
CA LEU A 99 -5.28 -10.80 4.49
C LEU A 99 -5.93 -9.43 4.25
N ALA A 100 -6.49 -8.86 5.31
CA ALA A 100 -6.97 -7.48 5.24
C ALA A 100 -6.85 -6.80 6.59
N HIS A 101 -6.53 -5.51 6.58
CA HIS A 101 -6.52 -4.64 7.74
C HIS A 101 -7.52 -3.51 7.53
N PHE A 102 -8.11 -3.06 8.62
CA PHE A 102 -8.95 -1.87 8.67
C PHE A 102 -8.63 -1.11 9.94
N ALA A 103 -8.23 0.13 9.81
CA ALA A 103 -7.98 1.01 10.93
C ALA A 103 -8.77 2.32 10.79
N ILE A 104 -9.20 2.84 11.94
CA ILE A 104 -9.88 4.12 12.02
C ILE A 104 -9.33 4.96 13.18
N THR A 105 -9.04 6.22 12.88
CA THR A 105 -8.63 7.24 13.83
C THR A 105 -9.75 8.24 14.02
N ASP A 106 -10.33 8.32 15.22
CA ASP A 106 -11.22 9.43 15.60
C ASP A 106 -10.39 10.51 16.29
N VAL A 107 -10.13 11.59 15.58
CA VAL A 107 -9.27 12.69 16.06
C VAL A 107 -9.88 13.39 17.27
N LYS A 108 -11.20 13.55 17.33
CA LYS A 108 -11.91 14.22 18.42
C LYS A 108 -11.88 13.41 19.72
N SER A 109 -12.10 12.11 19.60
CA SER A 109 -12.06 11.18 20.74
C SER A 109 -10.65 10.77 21.12
N LYS A 110 -9.65 11.10 20.29
CA LYS A 110 -8.25 10.67 20.39
C LYS A 110 -8.14 9.14 20.47
N ASP A 111 -8.92 8.46 19.65
CA ASP A 111 -9.04 7.01 19.66
C ASP A 111 -8.59 6.42 18.32
N PHE A 112 -7.87 5.31 18.40
CA PHE A 112 -7.38 4.54 17.25
C PHE A 112 -7.77 3.08 17.44
N ARG A 113 -8.54 2.55 16.52
CA ARG A 113 -8.99 1.16 16.49
C ARG A 113 -8.56 0.51 15.19
N TYR A 114 -8.27 -0.78 15.24
CA TYR A 114 -7.93 -1.56 14.06
C TYR A 114 -8.45 -2.98 14.17
N TYR A 115 -8.62 -3.59 13.01
CA TYR A 115 -9.16 -4.93 12.83
C TYR A 115 -8.35 -5.64 11.76
N GLU A 116 -8.26 -6.96 11.85
CA GLU A 116 -7.49 -7.77 10.93
C GLU A 116 -8.27 -9.02 10.50
N LYS A 117 -8.01 -9.49 9.28
CA LYS A 117 -8.56 -10.72 8.71
C LYS A 117 -7.49 -11.54 8.05
N LEU A 118 -7.61 -12.85 8.12
CA LEU A 118 -6.80 -13.83 7.41
C LEU A 118 -7.70 -14.93 6.88
N ASN A 119 -7.76 -15.05 5.56
CA ASN A 119 -8.53 -16.07 4.87
C ASN A 119 -7.69 -16.73 3.79
N ARG A 120 -8.07 -17.94 3.40
CA ARG A 120 -7.65 -18.49 2.11
C ARG A 120 -8.47 -17.85 0.99
N THR A 121 -7.88 -17.67 -0.16
CA THR A 121 -8.61 -17.23 -1.35
C THR A 121 -9.65 -18.27 -1.74
N SER A 122 -10.90 -17.87 -1.79
CA SER A 122 -12.05 -18.66 -2.25
C SER A 122 -13.18 -17.74 -2.68
N PRO A 123 -14.10 -18.18 -3.53
CA PRO A 123 -15.24 -17.36 -3.95
C PRO A 123 -16.18 -16.91 -2.81
N PHE A 124 -16.08 -17.55 -1.64
CA PHE A 124 -16.97 -17.31 -0.52
C PHE A 124 -16.39 -16.45 0.60
N THR A 125 -15.08 -16.51 0.80
CA THR A 125 -14.42 -15.84 1.93
C THR A 125 -13.54 -14.68 1.52
N ALA A 126 -12.73 -14.84 0.48
CA ALA A 126 -11.86 -13.79 -0.02
C ALA A 126 -11.51 -14.03 -1.48
N SER A 127 -11.54 -13.00 -2.30
CA SER A 127 -11.21 -13.09 -3.72
C SER A 127 -10.65 -11.76 -4.24
N GLN A 128 -9.87 -11.85 -5.31
CA GLN A 128 -9.36 -10.72 -6.07
C GLN A 128 -9.61 -11.03 -7.56
N ALA A 129 -10.33 -10.15 -8.26
CA ALA A 129 -10.59 -10.31 -9.68
C ALA A 129 -9.36 -9.93 -10.51
N ALA A 130 -9.04 -10.67 -11.55
CA ALA A 130 -8.11 -10.24 -12.58
C ALA A 130 -8.77 -9.20 -13.51
N GLY A 131 -7.99 -8.25 -14.04
CA GLY A 131 -8.41 -7.34 -15.10
C GLY A 131 -9.29 -6.15 -14.69
N HIS A 132 -9.71 -6.06 -13.44
CA HIS A 132 -10.44 -4.90 -12.88
C HIS A 132 -10.39 -4.92 -11.36
N LEU A 133 -10.64 -3.77 -10.74
CA LEU A 133 -10.72 -3.69 -9.29
C LEU A 133 -11.99 -4.37 -8.78
N ASP A 134 -11.80 -5.50 -8.13
CA ASP A 134 -12.79 -6.17 -7.29
C ASP A 134 -12.04 -7.06 -6.29
N VAL A 135 -11.79 -6.53 -5.11
CA VAL A 135 -11.06 -7.20 -4.03
C VAL A 135 -11.99 -7.33 -2.84
N PHE A 136 -12.10 -8.54 -2.32
CA PHE A 136 -13.06 -8.89 -1.28
C PHE A 136 -12.41 -9.75 -0.19
N ASN A 137 -12.74 -9.48 1.08
CA ASN A 137 -12.39 -10.31 2.23
C ASN A 137 -13.47 -10.21 3.31
N GLU A 138 -14.37 -11.22 3.39
CA GLU A 138 -15.45 -11.35 4.39
C GLU A 138 -16.27 -10.07 4.62
N GLY A 139 -16.83 -9.50 3.55
CA GLY A 139 -17.67 -8.30 3.61
C GLY A 139 -16.89 -6.99 3.51
N TRP A 140 -15.56 -6.97 3.68
CA TRP A 140 -14.74 -5.83 3.27
C TRP A 140 -14.48 -5.92 1.78
N ARG A 141 -14.62 -4.82 1.06
CA ARG A 141 -14.51 -4.83 -0.40
C ARG A 141 -14.06 -3.48 -0.96
N ALA A 142 -13.22 -3.56 -1.98
CA ALA A 142 -12.94 -2.46 -2.90
C ALA A 142 -13.36 -2.88 -4.31
N VAL A 143 -14.23 -2.11 -4.98
CA VAL A 143 -14.79 -2.49 -6.27
C VAL A 143 -15.03 -1.29 -7.16
N THR A 144 -14.84 -1.45 -8.48
CA THR A 144 -15.24 -0.47 -9.48
C THR A 144 -16.75 -0.52 -9.69
N MET A 145 -17.39 0.65 -9.58
CA MET A 145 -18.83 0.83 -9.81
C MET A 145 -19.12 1.07 -11.30
N PRO A 146 -20.36 0.86 -11.78
CA PRO A 146 -20.72 1.07 -13.18
C PRO A 146 -20.47 2.47 -13.73
N ASP A 147 -20.43 3.48 -12.87
CA ASP A 147 -20.14 4.88 -13.22
C ASP A 147 -18.63 5.23 -13.18
N GLY A 148 -17.77 4.22 -12.99
CA GLY A 148 -16.32 4.36 -12.92
C GLY A 148 -15.78 4.80 -11.55
N ALA A 149 -16.63 5.17 -10.59
CA ALA A 149 -16.21 5.40 -9.21
C ALA A 149 -15.80 4.07 -8.54
N TRP A 150 -15.01 4.15 -7.49
CA TRP A 150 -14.72 3.00 -6.64
C TRP A 150 -15.57 3.08 -5.36
N ARG A 151 -15.99 1.92 -4.88
CA ARG A 151 -16.62 1.80 -3.57
C ARG A 151 -15.69 1.02 -2.65
N LEU A 152 -15.43 1.56 -1.46
CA LEU A 152 -14.64 0.93 -0.42
C LEU A 152 -15.53 0.74 0.82
N VAL A 153 -15.70 -0.50 1.25
CA VAL A 153 -16.48 -0.84 2.44
C VAL A 153 -15.67 -1.71 3.39
N ALA A 154 -15.72 -1.37 4.68
CA ALA A 154 -15.21 -2.19 5.75
C ALA A 154 -16.04 -1.99 7.01
N ALA A 155 -16.28 -3.06 7.77
CA ALA A 155 -16.98 -2.98 9.05
C ALA A 155 -16.48 -4.05 10.01
N ALA A 156 -16.17 -3.65 11.24
CA ALA A 156 -15.78 -4.55 12.32
C ALA A 156 -15.92 -3.85 13.68
N GLY A 157 -16.23 -4.60 14.76
CA GLY A 157 -16.20 -4.11 16.13
C GLY A 157 -17.11 -2.92 16.46
N GLY A 158 -18.04 -2.58 15.56
CA GLY A 158 -18.91 -1.40 15.69
C GLY A 158 -18.45 -0.20 14.86
N ASP A 159 -17.26 -0.24 14.28
CA ASP A 159 -16.78 0.74 13.30
C ASP A 159 -17.18 0.31 11.89
N ALA A 160 -17.54 1.26 11.04
CA ALA A 160 -17.90 1.01 9.65
C ALA A 160 -17.57 2.19 8.74
N ILE A 161 -17.11 1.87 7.55
CA ILE A 161 -16.99 2.81 6.43
C ILE A 161 -17.72 2.28 5.21
N ASP A 162 -18.39 3.17 4.48
CA ASP A 162 -18.94 2.95 3.14
C ASP A 162 -18.67 4.19 2.32
N LEU A 163 -17.64 4.12 1.50
CA LEU A 163 -17.04 5.27 0.84
C LEU A 163 -17.11 5.11 -0.68
N THR A 164 -17.46 6.19 -1.36
CA THR A 164 -17.30 6.35 -2.81
C THR A 164 -16.05 7.20 -3.07
N LEU A 165 -15.15 6.69 -3.93
CA LEU A 165 -13.89 7.32 -4.26
C LEU A 165 -13.86 7.66 -5.75
N ARG A 166 -13.44 8.87 -6.11
CA ARG A 166 -13.31 9.34 -7.50
C ARG A 166 -11.96 9.98 -7.71
N SER A 167 -11.24 9.54 -8.75
CA SER A 167 -10.00 10.20 -9.15
C SER A 167 -10.23 11.15 -10.29
N HIS A 168 -9.54 12.30 -10.22
CA HIS A 168 -9.45 13.27 -11.31
C HIS A 168 -8.06 13.28 -11.96
N LYS A 169 -7.13 12.48 -11.42
CA LYS A 169 -5.79 12.30 -11.98
C LYS A 169 -5.62 10.87 -12.49
N ALA A 170 -4.77 10.73 -13.50
CA ALA A 170 -4.32 9.43 -13.97
C ALA A 170 -3.53 8.70 -12.87
N PRO A 171 -3.44 7.36 -12.92
CA PRO A 171 -2.58 6.61 -12.03
C PRO A 171 -1.12 7.09 -12.11
N ALA A 172 -0.50 7.35 -10.98
CA ALA A 172 0.90 7.74 -10.88
C ALA A 172 1.78 6.47 -10.79
N VAL A 173 2.48 6.12 -11.85
CA VAL A 173 3.41 4.97 -11.87
C VAL A 173 4.73 5.37 -11.21
N HIS A 174 5.15 4.62 -10.20
CA HIS A 174 6.35 4.88 -9.42
C HIS A 174 7.58 4.12 -9.91
N GLY A 175 8.76 4.66 -9.58
CA GLY A 175 10.04 4.09 -9.97
C GLY A 175 10.45 4.45 -11.39
N GLN A 176 11.22 3.59 -12.03
CA GLN A 176 11.75 3.79 -13.38
C GLN A 176 11.52 2.55 -14.24
N ASN A 177 11.15 2.74 -15.51
CA ASN A 177 10.90 1.64 -16.45
C ASN A 177 9.88 0.60 -15.92
N GLY A 178 8.80 1.06 -15.24
CA GLY A 178 7.74 0.19 -14.72
C GLY A 178 8.09 -0.59 -13.44
N VAL A 179 9.22 -0.28 -12.79
CA VAL A 179 9.63 -0.93 -11.54
C VAL A 179 10.06 0.05 -10.47
N SER A 180 9.70 -0.24 -9.23
CA SER A 180 10.15 0.41 -8.01
C SER A 180 11.15 -0.52 -7.30
N ILE A 181 12.42 -0.11 -7.25
CA ILE A 181 13.51 -0.91 -6.68
C ILE A 181 13.48 -0.79 -5.16
N LYS A 182 13.37 -1.93 -4.47
CA LYS A 182 13.37 -2.02 -3.00
C LYS A 182 14.67 -2.61 -2.45
N ALA A 183 15.38 -3.40 -3.27
CA ALA A 183 16.65 -4.02 -2.91
C ALA A 183 17.51 -4.26 -4.16
N ALA A 184 18.82 -4.40 -4.00
CA ALA A 184 19.72 -4.70 -5.11
C ALA A 184 19.49 -6.11 -5.68
N GLY A 185 19.66 -6.27 -7.01
CA GLY A 185 19.60 -7.55 -7.73
C GLY A 185 18.21 -7.94 -8.22
N VAL A 186 18.17 -9.01 -9.02
CA VAL A 186 16.93 -9.55 -9.60
C VAL A 186 15.95 -9.95 -8.49
N GLY A 187 14.67 -9.62 -8.65
CA GLY A 187 13.64 -9.87 -7.65
C GLY A 187 13.67 -8.90 -6.45
N GLY A 188 14.47 -7.81 -6.52
CA GLY A 188 14.49 -6.76 -5.51
C GLY A 188 13.59 -5.56 -5.87
N ALA A 189 12.58 -5.74 -6.68
CA ALA A 189 11.68 -4.68 -7.15
C ALA A 189 10.22 -5.14 -7.11
N SER A 190 9.32 -4.19 -7.25
CA SER A 190 7.88 -4.35 -7.44
C SER A 190 7.39 -3.47 -8.58
N HIS A 191 6.25 -3.81 -9.13
CA HIS A 191 5.44 -2.91 -9.95
C HIS A 191 4.55 -2.12 -9.00
N TYR A 192 4.52 -0.80 -9.15
CA TYR A 192 3.90 0.07 -8.17
C TYR A 192 3.29 1.31 -8.83
N TYR A 193 2.01 1.53 -8.57
CA TYR A 193 1.34 2.78 -8.92
C TYR A 193 0.42 3.24 -7.80
N SER A 194 0.06 4.52 -7.83
CA SER A 194 -0.88 5.12 -6.87
C SER A 194 -1.98 5.90 -7.58
N MET A 195 -3.17 5.91 -6.95
CA MET A 195 -4.18 6.95 -7.16
C MET A 195 -3.99 7.98 -6.05
N THR A 196 -3.30 9.05 -6.39
CA THR A 196 -2.71 9.95 -5.39
C THR A 196 -3.68 10.97 -4.79
N ARG A 197 -4.83 11.18 -5.46
CA ARG A 197 -5.87 12.10 -5.02
C ARG A 197 -7.24 11.56 -5.40
N LEU A 198 -7.86 10.86 -4.46
CA LEU A 198 -9.22 10.35 -4.58
C LEU A 198 -10.14 11.25 -3.77
N GLU A 199 -11.08 11.92 -4.42
CA GLU A 199 -12.20 12.57 -3.72
C GLU A 199 -13.09 11.51 -3.09
N VAL A 200 -13.40 11.70 -1.83
CA VAL A 200 -14.20 10.76 -1.03
C VAL A 200 -15.47 11.40 -0.57
N SER A 201 -16.57 10.67 -0.73
CA SER A 201 -17.83 10.93 -0.06
C SER A 201 -18.42 9.62 0.45
N GLY A 202 -19.13 9.65 1.59
CA GLY A 202 -19.71 8.43 2.12
C GLY A 202 -20.12 8.53 3.58
N ILE A 203 -20.07 7.38 4.25
CA ILE A 203 -20.50 7.24 5.64
C ILE A 203 -19.36 6.64 6.46
N VAL A 204 -19.08 7.24 7.61
CA VAL A 204 -18.21 6.69 8.67
C VAL A 204 -19.04 6.65 9.96
N ASP A 205 -19.24 5.46 10.53
CA ASP A 205 -20.01 5.25 11.77
C ASP A 205 -21.37 5.96 11.78
N GLY A 206 -22.10 5.85 10.66
CA GLY A 206 -23.41 6.48 10.47
C GLY A 206 -23.39 7.98 10.18
N ARG A 207 -22.22 8.62 10.08
CA ARG A 207 -22.04 10.05 9.75
C ARG A 207 -21.68 10.24 8.29
N ARG A 208 -22.31 11.19 7.64
CA ARG A 208 -21.87 11.63 6.31
C ARG A 208 -20.52 12.30 6.42
N CYS A 209 -19.59 11.89 5.57
CA CYS A 209 -18.23 12.39 5.53
C CYS A 209 -17.79 12.67 4.10
N HIS A 210 -16.85 13.60 3.96
CA HIS A 210 -16.16 13.91 2.73
C HIS A 210 -14.67 14.14 3.02
N GLY A 211 -13.82 14.07 2.01
CA GLY A 211 -12.40 14.32 2.15
C GLY A 211 -11.57 13.78 0.99
N LEU A 212 -10.33 13.47 1.27
CA LEU A 212 -9.41 12.90 0.29
C LEU A 212 -8.82 11.59 0.79
N ALA A 213 -8.61 10.68 -0.17
CA ALA A 213 -7.90 9.43 0.04
C ALA A 213 -6.74 9.28 -0.94
N TRP A 214 -5.90 8.33 -0.62
CA TRP A 214 -4.80 7.80 -1.40
C TRP A 214 -5.01 6.30 -1.59
N MET A 215 -4.60 5.75 -2.72
CA MET A 215 -4.57 4.31 -2.94
C MET A 215 -3.25 3.92 -3.56
N ASP A 216 -2.61 2.90 -2.97
CA ASP A 216 -1.46 2.22 -3.55
C ASP A 216 -1.85 0.83 -4.04
N HIS A 217 -1.36 0.47 -5.21
CA HIS A 217 -1.36 -0.90 -5.67
C HIS A 217 0.07 -1.30 -6.02
N GLU A 218 0.55 -2.31 -5.33
CA GLU A 218 1.91 -2.80 -5.52
C GLU A 218 1.91 -4.32 -5.61
N PHE A 219 2.61 -4.87 -6.61
CA PHE A 219 2.73 -6.29 -6.81
C PHE A 219 4.15 -6.69 -7.21
N GLY A 220 4.61 -7.83 -6.71
CA GLY A 220 5.97 -8.30 -6.94
C GLY A 220 6.29 -9.56 -6.18
N SER A 221 7.53 -10.02 -6.30
CA SER A 221 8.03 -11.18 -5.57
C SER A 221 9.27 -10.81 -4.73
N SER A 222 9.43 -9.53 -4.44
CA SER A 222 10.56 -9.00 -3.70
C SER A 222 10.41 -9.23 -2.19
N ARG A 223 11.56 -9.38 -1.53
CA ARG A 223 11.67 -9.43 -0.07
C ARG A 223 12.75 -8.48 0.39
N LEU A 224 12.59 -7.91 1.56
CA LEU A 224 13.67 -7.16 2.20
C LEU A 224 14.89 -8.05 2.40
N ARG A 225 16.07 -7.47 2.19
CA ARG A 225 17.35 -8.14 2.43
C ARG A 225 17.65 -8.23 3.93
N GLU A 226 18.54 -9.14 4.31
CA GLU A 226 18.90 -9.35 5.72
C GLU A 226 19.39 -8.09 6.44
N ASN A 227 20.05 -7.19 5.72
CA ASN A 227 20.54 -5.92 6.26
C ASN A 227 19.47 -4.83 6.32
N GLN A 228 18.27 -5.06 5.79
CA GLN A 228 17.14 -4.13 5.82
C GLN A 228 16.21 -4.47 6.99
N ALA A 229 15.73 -3.47 7.71
CA ALA A 229 14.88 -3.64 8.89
C ALA A 229 13.39 -3.47 8.59
N GLY A 230 13.04 -2.57 7.69
CA GLY A 230 11.68 -2.17 7.35
C GLY A 230 11.70 -0.91 6.52
N TRP A 231 10.56 -0.24 6.44
CA TRP A 231 10.42 1.02 5.70
C TRP A 231 9.60 2.04 6.48
N ASP A 232 9.78 3.29 6.11
CA ASP A 232 8.91 4.41 6.42
C ASP A 232 8.36 4.91 5.09
N TRP A 233 7.04 4.91 4.93
CA TRP A 233 6.34 5.36 3.75
C TRP A 233 5.50 6.59 4.06
N PHE A 234 5.37 7.48 3.09
CA PHE A 234 4.69 8.76 3.23
C PHE A 234 3.86 9.05 1.98
N SER A 235 2.57 9.32 2.14
CA SER A 235 1.75 10.04 1.18
C SER A 235 1.49 11.45 1.67
N ILE A 236 1.61 12.42 0.78
CA ILE A 236 1.41 13.84 1.08
C ILE A 236 0.57 14.44 -0.03
N GLN A 237 -0.55 15.05 0.32
CA GLN A 237 -1.46 15.76 -0.58
C GLN A 237 -1.47 17.22 -0.20
N LEU A 238 -0.94 18.10 -1.06
CA LEU A 238 -0.86 19.54 -0.82
C LEU A 238 -2.07 20.28 -1.41
N ASP A 239 -2.36 21.47 -0.88
CA ASP A 239 -3.48 22.34 -1.29
C ASP A 239 -3.26 23.06 -2.62
N ASN A 240 -2.08 22.90 -3.22
CA ASN A 240 -1.77 23.34 -4.59
C ASN A 240 -1.92 22.23 -5.64
N ASP A 241 -2.69 21.19 -5.33
CA ASP A 241 -2.93 20.02 -6.19
C ASP A 241 -1.68 19.24 -6.60
N THR A 242 -0.64 19.27 -5.77
CA THR A 242 0.52 18.40 -5.93
C THR A 242 0.57 17.34 -4.84
N GLU A 243 1.15 16.19 -5.14
CA GLU A 243 1.33 15.11 -4.19
C GLU A 243 2.78 14.63 -4.16
N LEU A 244 3.18 14.11 -3.00
CA LEU A 244 4.47 13.44 -2.82
C LEU A 244 4.21 12.04 -2.27
N MET A 245 4.78 11.03 -2.92
CA MET A 245 5.00 9.71 -2.35
C MET A 245 6.47 9.56 -2.06
N LEU A 246 6.83 9.15 -0.85
CA LEU A 246 8.21 8.88 -0.46
C LEU A 246 8.25 7.58 0.32
N TYR A 247 9.26 6.75 0.08
CA TYR A 247 9.58 5.68 1.00
C TYR A 247 11.08 5.64 1.31
N GLN A 248 11.38 5.34 2.56
CA GLN A 248 12.72 5.17 3.08
C GLN A 248 12.89 3.75 3.59
N ILE A 249 13.60 2.91 2.83
CA ILE A 249 14.00 1.60 3.32
C ILE A 249 15.07 1.81 4.38
N ARG A 250 14.88 1.27 5.57
CA ARG A 250 15.83 1.39 6.67
C ARG A 250 16.70 0.15 6.78
N ARG A 251 18.00 0.37 6.90
CA ARG A 251 18.95 -0.68 7.28
C ARG A 251 18.90 -0.96 8.78
N ARG A 252 19.43 -2.09 9.20
CA ARG A 252 19.49 -2.49 10.62
C ARG A 252 20.34 -1.55 11.48
N ASP A 253 21.30 -0.86 10.89
CA ASP A 253 22.08 0.19 11.56
C ASP A 253 21.34 1.54 11.69
N GLY A 254 20.09 1.61 11.21
CA GLY A 254 19.25 2.79 11.23
C GLY A 254 19.49 3.77 10.07
N THR A 255 20.44 3.51 9.19
CA THR A 255 20.70 4.35 8.02
C THR A 255 19.70 4.06 6.89
N PRO A 256 19.38 5.06 6.04
CA PRO A 256 18.59 4.84 4.84
C PRO A 256 19.33 3.95 3.84
N ASP A 257 18.61 3.03 3.19
CA ASP A 257 19.13 2.27 2.06
C ASP A 257 19.10 3.14 0.78
N LEU A 258 20.07 2.93 -0.11
CA LEU A 258 20.17 3.66 -1.38
C LEU A 258 19.00 3.38 -2.35
N THR A 259 18.23 2.34 -2.10
CA THR A 259 17.01 2.00 -2.85
C THR A 259 15.78 2.78 -2.38
N SER A 260 15.92 3.61 -1.34
CA SER A 260 14.88 4.56 -0.95
C SER A 260 14.58 5.51 -2.10
N SER A 261 13.32 5.80 -2.37
CA SER A 261 12.93 6.69 -3.47
C SER A 261 11.56 7.34 -3.24
N GLY A 262 11.16 8.17 -4.17
CA GLY A 262 9.86 8.82 -4.14
C GLY A 262 9.43 9.34 -5.49
N SER A 263 8.30 10.01 -5.50
CA SER A 263 7.74 10.69 -6.67
C SER A 263 7.05 11.98 -6.26
N LEU A 264 7.26 13.04 -7.01
CA LEU A 264 6.39 14.21 -7.04
C LEU A 264 5.37 14.02 -8.15
N ILE A 265 4.09 14.19 -7.84
CA ILE A 265 3.00 14.22 -8.80
C ILE A 265 2.53 15.66 -8.90
N THR A 266 2.65 16.23 -10.08
CA THR A 266 2.27 17.61 -10.37
C THR A 266 0.75 17.77 -10.50
N SER A 267 0.27 19.00 -10.52
CA SER A 267 -1.17 19.30 -10.64
C SER A 267 -1.80 18.76 -11.92
N ASP A 268 -1.01 18.63 -13.00
CA ASP A 268 -1.44 18.03 -14.26
C ASP A 268 -1.32 16.49 -14.30
N GLY A 269 -0.86 15.86 -13.19
CA GLY A 269 -0.69 14.41 -13.08
C GLY A 269 0.64 13.88 -13.59
N SER A 270 1.56 14.72 -14.03
CA SER A 270 2.92 14.29 -14.43
C SER A 270 3.69 13.77 -13.21
N VAL A 271 4.48 12.70 -13.39
CA VAL A 271 5.24 12.04 -12.33
C VAL A 271 6.72 12.32 -12.47
N ILE A 272 7.33 12.90 -11.45
CA ILE A 272 8.77 13.14 -11.35
C ILE A 272 9.37 12.19 -10.34
N HIS A 273 10.21 11.27 -10.78
CA HIS A 273 10.91 10.34 -9.91
C HIS A 273 11.96 11.06 -9.06
N LEU A 274 12.05 10.68 -7.78
CA LEU A 274 13.01 11.21 -6.81
C LEU A 274 13.91 10.07 -6.30
N GLY A 275 15.22 10.18 -6.54
CA GLY A 275 16.20 9.26 -5.98
C GLY A 275 16.47 9.53 -4.50
N HIS A 276 17.14 8.60 -3.84
CA HIS A 276 17.51 8.67 -2.43
C HIS A 276 18.22 9.99 -2.04
N ASP A 277 19.13 10.47 -2.88
CA ASP A 277 19.94 11.67 -2.65
C ASP A 277 19.19 13.00 -2.86
N GLN A 278 18.04 12.96 -3.53
CA GLN A 278 17.21 14.13 -3.84
C GLN A 278 16.21 14.47 -2.73
N MET A 279 15.93 13.55 -1.83
CA MET A 279 14.96 13.72 -0.76
C MET A 279 15.59 13.56 0.64
N ARG A 280 15.03 14.26 1.62
CA ARG A 280 15.45 14.16 3.01
C ARG A 280 14.23 14.05 3.92
N VAL A 281 14.24 13.06 4.80
CA VAL A 281 13.23 12.86 5.83
C VAL A 281 13.92 12.90 7.17
N GLN A 282 13.61 13.91 7.99
CA GLN A 282 14.21 14.12 9.29
C GLN A 282 13.14 14.02 10.37
N PRO A 283 13.22 13.03 11.29
CA PRO A 283 12.33 12.94 12.44
C PRO A 283 12.52 14.16 13.38
N LEU A 284 11.42 14.65 13.95
CA LEU A 284 11.41 15.78 14.89
C LEU A 284 11.29 15.35 16.36
N ALA A 285 10.64 14.20 16.59
CA ALA A 285 10.39 13.65 17.92
C ALA A 285 10.41 12.12 17.88
N ARG A 286 10.19 11.51 19.05
CA ARG A 286 10.02 10.05 19.19
C ARG A 286 8.88 9.75 20.13
N TRP A 287 8.20 8.64 19.87
CA TRP A 287 7.15 8.11 20.74
C TRP A 287 7.35 6.62 20.97
N LYS A 288 7.29 6.21 22.23
CA LYS A 288 7.36 4.80 22.62
C LYS A 288 5.96 4.24 22.76
N SER A 289 5.66 3.20 22.00
CA SER A 289 4.36 2.53 22.09
C SER A 289 4.18 1.86 23.45
N PRO A 290 3.05 2.09 24.14
CA PRO A 290 2.71 1.35 25.34
C PRO A 290 2.25 -0.09 25.02
N LYS A 291 1.88 -0.41 23.77
CA LYS A 291 1.42 -1.72 23.33
C LYS A 291 2.57 -2.68 23.03
N SER A 292 3.50 -2.28 22.17
CA SER A 292 4.61 -3.12 21.71
C SER A 292 5.94 -2.82 22.41
N GLY A 293 6.10 -1.60 22.96
CA GLY A 293 7.36 -1.09 23.45
C GLY A 293 8.29 -0.55 22.35
N ALA A 294 7.89 -0.65 21.08
CA ALA A 294 8.62 -0.08 19.95
C ALA A 294 8.72 1.45 20.06
N THR A 295 9.81 2.01 19.58
CA THR A 295 10.02 3.47 19.59
C THR A 295 10.01 3.98 18.15
N TYR A 296 8.96 4.71 17.79
CA TYR A 296 8.75 5.30 16.47
C TYR A 296 9.25 6.74 16.40
N PRO A 297 9.78 7.20 15.25
CA PRO A 297 9.90 8.63 14.98
C PRO A 297 8.51 9.26 14.91
N MET A 298 8.39 10.51 15.38
CA MET A 298 7.11 11.24 15.36
C MET A 298 7.33 12.68 14.91
N GLY A 299 6.50 13.10 13.94
CA GLY A 299 6.69 14.36 13.26
C GLY A 299 7.93 14.32 12.36
N TRP A 300 7.82 14.87 11.17
CA TRP A 300 8.91 14.81 10.20
C TRP A 300 9.06 16.12 9.48
N ARG A 301 10.30 16.49 9.21
CA ARG A 301 10.62 17.48 8.18
C ARG A 301 10.99 16.71 6.92
N VAL A 302 10.22 16.94 5.87
CA VAL A 302 10.46 16.38 4.54
C VAL A 302 10.92 17.51 3.62
N SER A 303 11.99 17.28 2.86
CA SER A 303 12.47 18.27 1.90
C SER A 303 12.99 17.63 0.62
N VAL A 304 12.73 18.30 -0.51
CA VAL A 304 13.27 18.03 -1.84
C VAL A 304 13.90 19.33 -2.33
N PRO A 305 15.17 19.58 -2.01
CA PRO A 305 15.81 20.90 -2.23
C PRO A 305 15.82 21.34 -3.71
N SER A 306 16.01 20.41 -4.65
CA SER A 306 15.99 20.69 -6.09
C SER A 306 14.64 21.19 -6.62
N LEU A 307 13.56 20.90 -5.89
CA LEU A 307 12.19 21.32 -6.21
C LEU A 307 11.68 22.40 -5.24
N GLN A 308 12.54 22.94 -4.39
CA GLN A 308 12.22 23.95 -3.37
C GLN A 308 11.03 23.53 -2.47
N ILE A 309 10.94 22.22 -2.16
CA ILE A 309 9.92 21.68 -1.26
C ILE A 309 10.50 21.50 0.13
N ALA A 310 9.82 22.07 1.12
CA ALA A 310 10.14 21.89 2.54
C ALA A 310 8.83 21.88 3.34
N VAL A 311 8.41 20.71 3.82
CA VAL A 311 7.17 20.54 4.58
C VAL A 311 7.41 19.83 5.91
N THR A 312 6.57 20.12 6.87
CA THR A 312 6.54 19.48 8.19
C THR A 312 5.25 18.66 8.29
N LEU A 313 5.40 17.40 8.66
CA LEU A 313 4.31 16.48 8.93
C LEU A 313 4.14 16.32 10.43
N GLN A 314 2.91 16.44 10.93
CA GLN A 314 2.56 16.24 12.34
C GLN A 314 1.47 15.18 12.47
N PRO A 315 1.69 14.11 13.23
CA PRO A 315 0.66 13.11 13.49
C PRO A 315 -0.58 13.74 14.12
N LEU A 316 -1.76 13.32 13.67
CA LEU A 316 -3.01 13.73 14.33
C LEU A 316 -3.14 13.08 15.72
N LEU A 317 -2.64 11.85 15.86
CA LEU A 317 -2.45 11.13 17.12
C LEU A 317 -1.09 10.41 17.08
N ASN A 318 -0.41 10.27 18.22
CA ASN A 318 0.78 9.43 18.28
C ASN A 318 0.43 7.93 18.31
N GLN A 319 -0.68 7.58 18.94
CA GLN A 319 -1.08 6.20 19.18
C GLN A 319 -1.91 5.65 18.01
N GLN A 320 -1.23 5.38 16.89
CA GLN A 320 -1.82 4.80 15.67
C GLN A 320 -1.06 3.51 15.29
N GLU A 321 -0.80 2.64 16.26
CA GLU A 321 -0.05 1.40 16.07
C GLU A 321 -1.00 0.20 15.94
N LEU A 322 -0.76 -0.62 14.90
CA LEU A 322 -1.37 -1.94 14.71
C LEU A 322 -0.40 -3.02 15.20
N VAL A 323 -0.90 -3.94 16.00
CA VAL A 323 -0.18 -5.15 16.45
C VAL A 323 -0.94 -6.35 15.89
N THR A 324 -0.66 -6.70 14.63
CA THR A 324 -1.41 -7.72 13.89
C THR A 324 -0.91 -9.12 14.25
N ARG A 325 -1.62 -9.78 15.16
CA ARG A 325 -1.26 -11.12 15.66
C ARG A 325 -1.90 -12.25 14.88
N GLU A 326 -3.05 -11.99 14.29
CA GLU A 326 -3.92 -13.00 13.65
C GLU A 326 -3.72 -13.06 12.13
N SER A 327 -3.11 -12.03 11.53
CA SER A 327 -2.88 -11.93 10.09
C SER A 327 -1.39 -11.91 9.74
N THR A 328 -0.80 -10.74 9.50
CA THR A 328 0.59 -10.57 9.03
C THR A 328 1.64 -10.86 10.09
N ARG A 329 1.29 -10.80 11.36
CA ARG A 329 2.20 -10.86 12.53
C ARG A 329 3.27 -9.76 12.51
N VAL A 330 2.96 -8.65 11.87
CA VAL A 330 3.78 -7.44 11.83
C VAL A 330 3.22 -6.41 12.80
N THR A 331 4.09 -5.76 13.56
CA THR A 331 3.74 -4.56 14.31
C THR A 331 4.20 -3.36 13.50
N TYR A 332 3.28 -2.43 13.20
CA TYR A 332 3.56 -1.26 12.40
C TYR A 332 2.69 -0.07 12.80
N TRP A 333 3.12 1.12 12.44
CA TRP A 333 2.40 2.35 12.74
C TRP A 333 1.77 2.90 11.46
N GLU A 334 0.48 3.23 11.53
CA GLU A 334 -0.34 3.71 10.42
C GLU A 334 -1.06 4.96 10.85
N GLY A 335 -0.63 6.11 10.36
CA GLY A 335 -1.17 7.33 10.93
C GLY A 335 -1.40 8.49 10.00
N ALA A 336 -2.59 9.10 10.18
CA ALA A 336 -2.96 10.35 9.58
C ALA A 336 -2.11 11.50 10.12
N VAL A 337 -1.63 12.36 9.22
CA VAL A 337 -0.77 13.51 9.54
C VAL A 337 -1.31 14.79 8.90
N SER A 338 -1.15 15.93 9.58
CA SER A 338 -1.29 17.25 8.97
C SER A 338 0.03 17.67 8.34
N VAL A 339 -0.04 18.47 7.28
CA VAL A 339 1.13 18.95 6.53
C VAL A 339 1.11 20.46 6.45
N SER A 340 2.26 21.09 6.63
CA SER A 340 2.46 22.54 6.43
C SER A 340 3.90 22.86 6.06
N GLY A 341 4.11 23.86 5.22
CA GLY A 341 5.45 24.26 4.81
C GLY A 341 5.45 25.17 3.59
N SER A 342 6.38 24.94 2.68
CA SER A 342 6.50 25.69 1.43
C SER A 342 6.82 24.79 0.24
N PHE A 343 6.31 25.18 -0.92
CA PHE A 343 6.67 24.69 -2.23
C PHE A 343 6.95 25.89 -3.14
N ASP A 344 8.12 25.91 -3.77
CA ASP A 344 8.61 27.03 -4.58
C ASP A 344 8.48 28.40 -3.84
N ASN A 345 8.87 28.40 -2.57
CA ASN A 345 8.76 29.54 -1.64
C ASN A 345 7.33 30.05 -1.37
N VAL A 346 6.30 29.38 -1.87
CA VAL A 346 4.90 29.65 -1.56
C VAL A 346 4.46 28.76 -0.40
N ALA A 347 3.76 29.34 0.58
CA ALA A 347 3.24 28.59 1.71
C ALA A 347 2.19 27.57 1.23
N VAL A 348 2.31 26.32 1.68
CA VAL A 348 1.38 25.23 1.38
C VAL A 348 0.93 24.56 2.68
N ARG A 349 -0.28 24.01 2.62
CA ARG A 349 -0.84 23.13 3.63
C ARG A 349 -1.32 21.84 2.97
N GLY A 350 -1.64 20.87 3.79
CA GLY A 350 -2.16 19.61 3.27
C GLY A 350 -2.38 18.59 4.35
N GLN A 351 -2.59 17.40 3.90
CA GLN A 351 -2.75 16.20 4.70
C GLN A 351 -1.88 15.08 4.14
N GLY A 352 -1.74 14.01 4.90
CA GLY A 352 -1.01 12.83 4.44
C GLY A 352 -1.25 11.65 5.35
N TYR A 353 -0.57 10.57 5.02
CA TYR A 353 -0.53 9.35 5.81
C TYR A 353 0.91 8.84 5.88
N VAL A 354 1.26 8.20 6.99
CA VAL A 354 2.60 7.65 7.18
C VAL A 354 2.47 6.21 7.68
N GLU A 355 3.18 5.30 7.02
CA GLU A 355 3.36 3.92 7.46
C GLU A 355 4.80 3.71 7.93
N MET A 356 4.96 3.02 9.05
CA MET A 356 6.29 2.68 9.58
C MET A 356 6.34 1.24 10.06
N THR A 357 7.19 0.44 9.43
CA THR A 357 7.35 -0.98 9.73
C THR A 357 8.72 -1.29 10.35
N GLY A 358 8.85 -2.44 10.99
CA GLY A 358 10.15 -2.95 11.45
C GLY A 358 10.76 -2.24 12.66
N TYR A 359 9.98 -1.51 13.45
CA TYR A 359 10.43 -0.85 14.69
C TYR A 359 10.33 -1.72 15.94
N ASP A 360 9.37 -2.64 15.97
CA ASP A 360 9.27 -3.67 17.01
C ASP A 360 10.35 -4.75 16.79
N ARG A 361 10.40 -5.26 15.56
CA ARG A 361 11.40 -6.22 15.09
C ARG A 361 11.62 -6.09 13.58
N PRO A 362 12.82 -6.34 13.07
CA PRO A 362 13.09 -6.30 11.63
C PRO A 362 12.19 -7.28 10.86
N LEU A 363 11.58 -6.81 9.76
CA LEU A 363 10.68 -7.63 8.92
C LEU A 363 11.40 -8.84 8.28
N GLY A 364 12.66 -8.71 7.92
CA GLY A 364 13.46 -9.81 7.36
C GLY A 364 13.72 -10.99 8.33
N ALA A 365 13.28 -10.87 9.59
CA ALA A 365 13.34 -11.97 10.57
C ALA A 365 12.07 -12.84 10.59
N LEU A 366 11.05 -12.49 9.83
CA LEU A 366 9.85 -13.32 9.63
C LEU A 366 10.18 -14.39 8.58
N ARG A 367 10.59 -15.57 9.05
CA ARG A 367 10.79 -16.79 8.25
C ARG A 367 9.56 -17.69 8.32
#